data_483f20f1645e0a442475b46ece791481
#
_entry.id   483f20f1645e0a442475b46ece791481
#
_cell.length_a   1.000
_cell.length_b   1.000
_cell.length_c   1.000
_cell.angle_alpha   90.00
_cell.angle_beta   90.00
_cell.angle_gamma   90.00
#
_symmetry.space_group_name_H-M   'P 1'
#
loop_
_entity.id
_entity.type
_entity.pdbx_description
1 polymer ?
#
loop_
_entity_poly.entity_id
_entity_poly.type
_entity_poly.pdbx_seq_one_letter_code
_entity_poly.pdbx_strand_id
1 'polypeptide(L)'
;STPLYSSAASDVYKRQNEDARLSSLSHSDAYGVVALDNDSYIAVTWNGYTLLAPEENDPSKLSATPYTNTSFLQYRNVETRMISVYYDKEGILWIGTRGGGIVYFDFRQHSYMQYHSKKHNEISAQVADKDGRIWLGTYHEGIMRSDQPYAKSRPLNFSPVGNQKEVPVFCAIKDSCSNLWFGNASGNLICYDWSSDSFHIYPLNHLGKKVNSYIVALMIDSRYRFWVCTSAGLYL
;
A
#
# COMPACT_ATOMS: atom_id res chain seq x y z
N SER A 1 -13.43 12.23 -21.37
CA SER A 1 -12.04 12.33 -20.91
C SER A 1 -11.76 11.17 -19.98
N THR A 2 -11.02 10.20 -20.49
CA THR A 2 -10.55 9.01 -19.75
C THR A 2 -9.55 9.45 -18.67
N PRO A 3 -9.63 8.97 -17.43
CA PRO A 3 -8.68 9.35 -16.41
C PRO A 3 -7.27 8.87 -16.79
N LEU A 4 -6.33 9.78 -16.82
CA LEU A 4 -4.91 9.59 -17.18
C LEU A 4 -4.16 8.53 -16.34
N TYR A 5 -4.73 8.09 -15.22
CA TYR A 5 -4.07 7.18 -14.27
C TYR A 5 -4.02 5.71 -14.70
N SER A 6 -4.97 5.23 -15.51
CA SER A 6 -4.95 3.84 -15.97
C SER A 6 -4.01 3.61 -17.16
N SER A 7 -3.77 4.65 -17.97
CA SER A 7 -2.88 4.55 -19.11
C SER A 7 -1.41 4.59 -18.71
N ALA A 8 -1.04 5.40 -17.69
CA ALA A 8 0.34 5.50 -17.23
C ALA A 8 0.86 4.20 -16.62
N ALA A 9 0.07 3.52 -15.79
CA ALA A 9 0.45 2.22 -15.24
C ALA A 9 0.54 1.13 -16.31
N SER A 10 -0.38 1.15 -17.28
CA SER A 10 -0.37 0.25 -18.44
C SER A 10 0.81 0.53 -19.39
N ASP A 11 1.19 1.78 -19.59
CA ASP A 11 2.31 2.17 -20.43
C ASP A 11 3.67 1.85 -19.81
N VAL A 12 3.80 1.98 -18.49
CA VAL A 12 5.00 1.53 -17.77
C VAL A 12 5.19 0.02 -17.91
N TYR A 13 4.11 -0.76 -17.83
CA TYR A 13 4.17 -2.21 -18.03
C TYR A 13 4.50 -2.63 -19.46
N LYS A 14 3.99 -1.91 -20.48
CA LYS A 14 4.29 -2.19 -21.89
C LYS A 14 5.70 -1.83 -22.29
N ARG A 15 6.26 -0.75 -21.76
CA ARG A 15 7.63 -0.30 -22.10
C ARG A 15 8.74 -1.18 -21.57
N GLN A 16 8.48 -2.05 -20.62
CA GLN A 16 9.48 -3.02 -20.12
C GLN A 16 9.91 -4.05 -21.17
N ASN A 17 9.10 -4.31 -22.21
CA ASN A 17 9.35 -5.33 -23.20
C ASN A 17 9.96 -4.82 -24.52
N GLU A 18 9.99 -3.49 -24.73
CA GLU A 18 10.34 -2.96 -26.06
C GLU A 18 11.67 -2.20 -26.15
N ASP A 19 12.27 -1.78 -25.03
CA ASP A 19 13.55 -1.05 -25.11
C ASP A 19 14.46 -1.31 -23.89
N ALA A 20 15.45 -2.15 -24.09
CA ALA A 20 16.49 -2.46 -23.08
C ALA A 20 17.38 -1.25 -22.68
N ARG A 21 17.12 -0.06 -23.22
CA ARG A 21 17.87 1.18 -22.96
C ARG A 21 17.16 2.15 -22.02
N LEU A 22 15.91 1.90 -21.66
CA LEU A 22 15.20 2.72 -20.68
C LEU A 22 15.42 2.15 -19.29
N SER A 23 15.78 3.01 -18.34
CA SER A 23 15.82 2.67 -16.92
C SER A 23 14.50 2.01 -16.52
N SER A 24 14.55 0.71 -16.27
CA SER A 24 13.38 -0.12 -16.00
C SER A 24 13.02 -0.11 -14.52
N LEU A 25 11.82 -0.57 -14.18
CA LEU A 25 11.46 -0.87 -12.80
C LEU A 25 12.48 -1.86 -12.18
N SER A 26 12.67 -1.77 -10.87
CA SER A 26 13.58 -2.65 -10.13
C SER A 26 13.20 -4.15 -10.22
N HIS A 27 11.94 -4.46 -10.56
CA HIS A 27 11.43 -5.81 -10.87
C HIS A 27 10.14 -5.73 -11.70
N SER A 28 9.81 -6.81 -12.42
CA SER A 28 8.59 -6.89 -13.24
C SER A 28 7.29 -6.88 -12.41
N ASP A 29 7.34 -7.41 -11.18
CA ASP A 29 6.17 -7.48 -10.29
C ASP A 29 6.08 -6.21 -9.46
N ALA A 30 5.20 -5.32 -9.84
CA ALA A 30 4.89 -4.09 -9.12
C ALA A 30 3.64 -4.30 -8.24
N TYR A 31 3.73 -3.88 -6.98
CA TYR A 31 2.68 -4.09 -5.97
C TYR A 31 1.95 -2.83 -5.57
N GLY A 32 2.51 -1.67 -5.84
CA GLY A 32 1.85 -0.40 -5.57
C GLY A 32 2.61 0.79 -6.10
N VAL A 33 1.89 1.87 -6.33
CA VAL A 33 2.43 3.16 -6.77
C VAL A 33 1.80 4.26 -5.94
N VAL A 34 2.61 5.20 -5.50
CA VAL A 34 2.16 6.41 -4.82
C VAL A 34 2.73 7.65 -5.49
N ALA A 35 1.94 8.73 -5.51
CA ALA A 35 2.40 10.05 -5.94
C ALA A 35 3.08 10.75 -4.76
N LEU A 36 4.16 11.46 -5.04
CA LEU A 36 4.85 12.36 -4.14
C LEU A 36 4.45 13.81 -4.42
N ASP A 37 4.81 14.73 -3.51
CA ASP A 37 4.41 16.15 -3.61
C ASP A 37 5.02 16.93 -4.78
N ASN A 38 6.01 16.38 -5.47
CA ASN A 38 6.79 17.03 -6.53
C ASN A 38 6.54 16.41 -7.93
N ASP A 39 5.32 15.95 -8.21
CA ASP A 39 4.95 15.26 -9.45
C ASP A 39 5.77 14.00 -9.77
N SER A 40 6.47 13.48 -8.78
CA SER A 40 7.18 12.21 -8.86
C SER A 40 6.33 11.09 -8.27
N TYR A 41 6.70 9.85 -8.61
CA TYR A 41 5.99 8.66 -8.13
C TYR A 41 7.01 7.65 -7.60
N ILE A 42 6.58 6.85 -6.63
CA ILE A 42 7.33 5.67 -6.20
C ILE A 42 6.51 4.43 -6.54
N ALA A 43 7.10 3.55 -7.32
CA ALA A 43 6.59 2.22 -7.60
C ALA A 43 7.36 1.20 -6.75
N VAL A 44 6.67 0.47 -5.88
CA VAL A 44 7.27 -0.63 -5.14
C VAL A 44 7.13 -1.92 -5.91
N THR A 45 8.21 -2.71 -5.92
CA THR A 45 8.31 -3.96 -6.66
C THR A 45 8.79 -5.07 -5.74
N TRP A 46 8.78 -6.30 -6.26
CA TRP A 46 9.26 -7.46 -5.53
C TRP A 46 10.70 -7.34 -5.04
N ASN A 47 11.55 -6.60 -5.73
CA ASN A 47 12.99 -6.49 -5.43
C ASN A 47 13.45 -5.04 -5.18
N GLY A 48 12.60 -4.22 -4.58
CA GLY A 48 12.94 -2.84 -4.28
C GLY A 48 11.86 -1.85 -4.70
N TYR A 49 12.27 -0.62 -4.96
CA TYR A 49 11.38 0.41 -5.49
C TYR A 49 12.02 1.15 -6.66
N THR A 50 11.19 1.84 -7.42
CA THR A 50 11.64 2.70 -8.50
C THR A 50 11.06 4.10 -8.28
N LEU A 51 11.93 5.09 -8.29
CA LEU A 51 11.53 6.49 -8.36
C LEU A 51 11.26 6.85 -9.82
N LEU A 52 10.06 7.34 -10.09
CA LEU A 52 9.65 7.90 -11.37
C LEU A 52 9.55 9.41 -11.21
N ALA A 53 10.38 10.16 -11.90
CA ALA A 53 10.43 11.61 -11.82
C ALA A 53 10.33 12.25 -13.20
N PRO A 54 9.72 13.46 -13.35
CA PRO A 54 9.71 14.18 -14.60
C PRO A 54 11.12 14.39 -15.13
N GLU A 55 11.32 14.23 -16.44
CA GLU A 55 12.59 14.55 -17.09
C GLU A 55 12.81 16.08 -17.12
N GLU A 56 14.03 16.53 -16.86
CA GLU A 56 14.38 17.97 -16.85
C GLU A 56 14.07 18.65 -18.20
N ASN A 57 14.25 17.93 -19.30
CA ASN A 57 14.07 18.47 -20.66
C ASN A 57 12.66 18.29 -21.21
N ASP A 58 11.85 17.41 -20.62
CA ASP A 58 10.48 17.13 -21.04
C ASP A 58 9.64 16.63 -19.86
N PRO A 59 9.00 17.54 -19.11
CA PRO A 59 8.19 17.16 -17.93
C PRO A 59 7.01 16.24 -18.24
N SER A 60 6.64 16.06 -19.51
CA SER A 60 5.60 15.10 -19.91
C SER A 60 6.11 13.65 -19.90
N LYS A 61 7.41 13.45 -19.80
CA LYS A 61 8.06 12.14 -19.70
C LYS A 61 8.57 11.89 -18.29
N LEU A 62 8.57 10.64 -17.91
CA LEU A 62 9.11 10.18 -16.61
C LEU A 62 10.41 9.41 -16.83
N SER A 63 11.44 9.81 -16.12
CA SER A 63 12.65 9.01 -15.92
C SER A 63 12.42 8.01 -14.80
N ALA A 64 12.98 6.81 -14.91
CA ALA A 64 12.86 5.76 -13.91
C ALA A 64 14.24 5.47 -13.30
N THR A 65 14.36 5.61 -11.99
CA THR A 65 15.58 5.28 -11.24
C THR A 65 15.28 4.10 -10.31
N PRO A 66 15.77 2.88 -10.62
CA PRO A 66 15.53 1.71 -9.80
C PRO A 66 16.46 1.67 -8.57
N TYR A 67 15.89 1.30 -7.43
CA TYR A 67 16.61 1.04 -6.17
C TYR A 67 16.33 -0.39 -5.75
N THR A 68 17.33 -1.26 -5.81
CA THR A 68 17.20 -2.66 -5.42
C THR A 68 17.44 -2.85 -3.92
N ASN A 69 16.92 -3.93 -3.36
CA ASN A 69 17.06 -4.26 -1.93
C ASN A 69 18.48 -4.26 -1.41
N THR A 70 19.47 -4.52 -2.26
CA THR A 70 20.89 -4.55 -1.87
C THR A 70 21.47 -3.19 -1.54
N SER A 71 20.94 -2.11 -2.14
CA SER A 71 21.39 -0.73 -1.84
C SER A 71 20.69 -0.12 -0.63
N PHE A 72 19.60 -0.72 -0.18
CA PHE A 72 18.67 -0.13 0.75
C PHE A 72 18.74 -0.70 2.17
N LEU A 73 19.04 -1.98 2.27
CA LEU A 73 19.02 -2.73 3.53
C LEU A 73 20.42 -3.18 3.93
N GLN A 74 21.40 -2.28 3.93
CA GLN A 74 22.75 -2.59 4.43
C GLN A 74 22.77 -3.11 5.88
N TYR A 75 21.62 -3.19 6.53
CA TYR A 75 21.53 -3.50 7.96
C TYR A 75 20.88 -4.84 8.31
N ARG A 76 20.62 -5.78 7.44
CA ARG A 76 20.37 -7.19 7.80
C ARG A 76 20.08 -8.04 6.56
N ASN A 77 20.56 -9.28 6.57
CA ASN A 77 20.33 -10.39 5.62
C ASN A 77 18.84 -10.83 5.54
N VAL A 78 17.91 -9.91 5.35
CA VAL A 78 16.50 -10.24 5.19
C VAL A 78 16.13 -9.93 3.75
N GLU A 79 15.75 -10.93 2.99
CA GLU A 79 15.08 -10.77 1.70
C GLU A 79 13.74 -10.08 1.93
N THR A 80 13.76 -8.76 1.97
CA THR A 80 12.57 -7.95 2.20
C THR A 80 11.91 -7.63 0.88
N ARG A 81 10.94 -8.44 0.50
CA ARG A 81 10.09 -8.18 -0.66
C ARG A 81 9.10 -7.08 -0.31
N MET A 82 9.06 -6.00 -1.08
CA MET A 82 8.16 -4.90 -0.87
C MET A 82 6.82 -5.21 -1.52
N ILE A 83 5.72 -5.17 -0.77
CA ILE A 83 4.39 -5.63 -1.23
C ILE A 83 3.27 -4.61 -1.05
N SER A 84 3.52 -3.50 -0.39
CA SER A 84 2.57 -2.40 -0.28
C SER A 84 3.27 -1.08 -0.03
N VAL A 85 2.64 0.03 -0.38
CA VAL A 85 3.19 1.37 -0.21
C VAL A 85 2.08 2.37 0.13
N TYR A 86 2.42 3.31 0.99
CA TYR A 86 1.55 4.42 1.36
C TYR A 86 2.40 5.67 1.59
N TYR A 87 1.98 6.80 1.03
CA TYR A 87 2.61 8.11 1.26
C TYR A 87 1.63 8.96 2.06
N ASP A 88 2.06 9.41 3.24
CA ASP A 88 1.20 10.19 4.10
C ASP A 88 1.33 11.68 3.81
N LYS A 89 0.36 12.45 4.33
CA LYS A 89 0.33 13.91 4.17
C LYS A 89 1.44 14.66 4.91
N GLU A 90 2.23 13.97 5.72
CA GLU A 90 3.39 14.53 6.40
C GLU A 90 4.68 14.31 5.61
N GLY A 91 4.59 13.72 4.41
CA GLY A 91 5.71 13.46 3.53
C GLY A 91 6.53 12.24 3.91
N ILE A 92 5.91 11.27 4.58
CA ILE A 92 6.55 10.01 4.95
C ILE A 92 6.03 8.88 4.05
N LEU A 93 6.96 8.14 3.47
CA LEU A 93 6.67 6.95 2.69
C LEU A 93 6.73 5.71 3.59
N TRP A 94 5.64 4.98 3.64
CA TRP A 94 5.50 3.72 4.36
C TRP A 94 5.49 2.56 3.38
N ILE A 95 6.30 1.54 3.63
CA ILE A 95 6.40 0.36 2.77
C ILE A 95 6.20 -0.88 3.62
N GLY A 96 5.17 -1.67 3.29
CA GLY A 96 4.96 -2.99 3.85
C GLY A 96 5.80 -4.03 3.12
N THR A 97 6.40 -4.93 3.88
CA THR A 97 7.29 -5.95 3.34
C THR A 97 6.83 -7.36 3.68
N ARG A 98 7.24 -8.33 2.89
CA ARG A 98 7.02 -9.75 3.17
C ARG A 98 8.17 -10.29 3.99
N GLY A 99 7.97 -10.46 5.29
CA GLY A 99 8.96 -11.00 6.21
C GLY A 99 9.85 -9.98 6.92
N GLY A 100 9.86 -8.71 6.50
CA GLY A 100 10.68 -7.64 7.09
C GLY A 100 9.90 -6.61 7.92
N GLY A 101 8.56 -6.76 8.07
CA GLY A 101 7.72 -5.79 8.76
C GLY A 101 7.39 -4.57 7.91
N ILE A 102 7.32 -3.41 8.54
CA ILE A 102 7.09 -2.13 7.87
C ILE A 102 8.35 -1.28 7.89
N VAL A 103 8.64 -0.62 6.77
CA VAL A 103 9.76 0.31 6.61
C VAL A 103 9.17 1.68 6.28
N TYR A 104 9.71 2.74 6.85
CA TYR A 104 9.31 4.07 6.44
C TYR A 104 10.50 4.95 6.07
N PHE A 105 10.24 5.92 5.19
CA PHE A 105 11.18 6.94 4.75
C PHE A 105 10.64 8.32 5.05
N ASP A 106 11.42 9.10 5.77
CA ASP A 106 11.25 10.53 5.85
C ASP A 106 12.24 11.20 4.88
N PHE A 107 11.76 11.60 3.71
CA PHE A 107 12.60 12.24 2.70
C PHE A 107 13.23 13.57 3.18
N ARG A 108 12.66 14.19 4.21
CA ARG A 108 13.19 15.42 4.79
C ARG A 108 14.47 15.20 5.59
N GLN A 109 14.71 13.97 6.02
CA GLN A 109 15.85 13.65 6.91
C GLN A 109 16.77 12.56 6.36
N HIS A 110 16.50 12.01 5.19
CA HIS A 110 17.27 10.90 4.62
C HIS A 110 17.44 9.71 5.61
N SER A 111 16.53 9.57 6.57
CA SER A 111 16.55 8.49 7.54
C SER A 111 15.34 7.58 7.39
N TYR A 112 15.56 6.30 7.56
CA TYR A 112 14.49 5.30 7.61
C TYR A 112 14.52 4.58 8.96
N MET A 113 13.37 4.12 9.42
CA MET A 113 13.26 3.21 10.56
C MET A 113 12.45 1.98 10.17
N GLN A 114 12.86 0.84 10.68
CA GLN A 114 12.20 -0.43 10.42
C GLN A 114 11.52 -0.91 11.71
N TYR A 115 10.25 -1.27 11.59
CA TYR A 115 9.48 -1.89 12.66
C TYR A 115 9.31 -3.37 12.38
N HIS A 116 9.69 -4.19 13.36
CA HIS A 116 9.53 -5.63 13.30
C HIS A 116 8.43 -6.08 14.25
N SER A 117 7.49 -6.88 13.76
CA SER A 117 6.65 -7.70 14.63
C SER A 117 7.45 -8.93 15.12
N LYS A 118 7.18 -9.38 16.33
CA LYS A 118 7.86 -10.56 16.88
C LYS A 118 7.39 -11.89 16.28
N LYS A 119 6.24 -11.93 15.61
CA LYS A 119 5.62 -13.16 15.13
C LYS A 119 5.51 -13.29 13.62
N HIS A 120 4.92 -12.33 12.95
CA HIS A 120 4.65 -12.41 11.51
C HIS A 120 4.78 -11.03 10.87
N ASN A 121 5.76 -10.86 10.01
CA ASN A 121 6.12 -9.57 9.42
C ASN A 121 5.57 -9.39 7.99
N GLU A 122 4.50 -10.09 7.62
CA GLU A 122 3.89 -9.95 6.29
C GLU A 122 2.81 -8.87 6.32
N ILE A 123 3.21 -7.63 6.02
CA ILE A 123 2.34 -6.47 5.96
C ILE A 123 1.90 -6.26 4.51
N SER A 124 0.62 -6.35 4.25
CA SER A 124 0.01 -6.23 2.92
C SER A 124 -0.70 -4.90 2.69
N ALA A 125 -1.10 -4.22 3.76
CA ALA A 125 -1.78 -2.95 3.68
C ALA A 125 -1.42 -2.04 4.85
N GLN A 126 -1.46 -0.73 4.61
CA GLN A 126 -1.28 0.27 5.65
C GLN A 126 -2.16 1.50 5.36
N VAL A 127 -2.65 2.12 6.42
CA VAL A 127 -3.42 3.36 6.36
C VAL A 127 -3.29 4.12 7.66
N ALA A 128 -3.27 5.46 7.60
CA ALA A 128 -3.31 6.30 8.79
C ALA A 128 -4.76 6.73 9.10
N ASP A 129 -5.15 6.64 10.37
CA ASP A 129 -6.43 7.18 10.81
C ASP A 129 -6.39 8.71 10.95
N LYS A 130 -7.48 9.31 11.42
CA LYS A 130 -7.57 10.76 11.59
C LYS A 130 -6.69 11.30 12.72
N ASP A 131 -6.35 10.46 13.69
CA ASP A 131 -5.53 10.83 14.84
C ASP A 131 -4.04 10.54 14.61
N GLY A 132 -3.68 10.05 13.41
CA GLY A 132 -2.30 9.75 13.03
C GLY A 132 -1.80 8.39 13.51
N ARG A 133 -2.65 7.49 13.97
CA ARG A 133 -2.26 6.10 14.25
C ARG A 133 -2.18 5.33 12.95
N ILE A 134 -1.23 4.42 12.89
CA ILE A 134 -1.05 3.55 11.73
C ILE A 134 -1.81 2.25 11.93
N TRP A 135 -2.57 1.87 10.92
CA TRP A 135 -3.29 0.61 10.85
C TRP A 135 -2.68 -0.25 9.76
N LEU A 136 -2.53 -1.53 10.04
CA LEU A 136 -1.89 -2.50 9.16
C LEU A 136 -2.87 -3.62 8.83
N GLY A 137 -2.89 -4.02 7.56
CA GLY A 137 -3.42 -5.31 7.14
C GLY A 137 -2.28 -6.31 7.05
N THR A 138 -2.50 -7.50 7.58
CA THR A 138 -1.49 -8.55 7.65
C THR A 138 -1.99 -9.87 7.07
N TYR A 139 -1.07 -10.77 6.72
CA TYR A 139 -1.42 -12.12 6.24
C TYR A 139 -1.89 -13.05 7.36
N HIS A 140 -1.46 -12.83 8.61
CA HIS A 140 -1.65 -13.81 9.67
C HIS A 140 -2.36 -13.28 10.91
N GLU A 141 -2.32 -11.96 11.16
CA GLU A 141 -2.86 -11.37 12.38
C GLU A 141 -4.08 -10.47 12.10
N GLY A 142 -4.57 -10.45 10.84
CA GLY A 142 -5.70 -9.64 10.43
C GLY A 142 -5.35 -8.14 10.44
N ILE A 143 -6.17 -7.34 11.11
CA ILE A 143 -5.97 -5.89 11.23
C ILE A 143 -5.24 -5.59 12.53
N MET A 144 -4.16 -4.81 12.44
CA MET A 144 -3.40 -4.31 13.57
C MET A 144 -3.45 -2.78 13.63
N ARG A 145 -3.30 -2.22 14.82
CA ARG A 145 -3.26 -0.77 15.04
C ARG A 145 -2.08 -0.41 15.94
N SER A 146 -1.42 0.71 15.66
CA SER A 146 -0.39 1.25 16.54
C SER A 146 -0.99 1.72 17.88
N ASP A 147 -0.22 1.55 18.95
CA ASP A 147 -0.59 1.93 20.33
C ASP A 147 -0.77 3.46 20.47
N GLN A 148 -0.06 4.23 19.64
CA GLN A 148 -0.07 5.68 19.66
C GLN A 148 0.03 6.25 18.23
N PRO A 149 -0.32 7.54 18.03
CA PRO A 149 -0.03 8.24 16.80
C PRO A 149 1.46 8.21 16.48
N TYR A 150 1.77 8.18 15.19
CA TYR A 150 3.16 8.27 14.77
C TYR A 150 3.79 9.57 15.26
N ALA A 151 4.93 9.43 15.91
CA ALA A 151 5.80 10.54 16.29
C ALA A 151 7.26 10.14 16.05
N LYS A 152 8.02 11.01 15.44
CA LYS A 152 9.38 10.79 14.94
C LYS A 152 10.37 10.21 15.96
N SER A 153 10.15 10.48 17.23
CA SER A 153 11.06 10.12 18.34
C SER A 153 10.61 8.88 19.13
N ARG A 154 9.50 8.24 18.75
CA ARG A 154 8.93 7.14 19.55
C ARG A 154 8.74 5.89 18.71
N PRO A 155 9.17 4.71 19.19
CA PRO A 155 8.85 3.45 18.55
C PRO A 155 7.33 3.21 18.60
N LEU A 156 6.78 2.58 17.55
CA LEU A 156 5.41 2.14 17.51
C LEU A 156 5.34 0.66 17.88
N ASN A 157 4.35 0.30 18.71
CA ASN A 157 3.94 -1.07 18.90
C ASN A 157 2.59 -1.28 18.24
N PHE A 158 2.38 -2.47 17.68
CA PHE A 158 1.15 -2.82 17.01
C PHE A 158 0.45 -3.95 17.74
N SER A 159 -0.87 -3.81 17.87
CA SER A 159 -1.73 -4.82 18.50
C SER A 159 -2.89 -5.18 17.56
N PRO A 160 -3.30 -6.45 17.50
CA PRO A 160 -4.48 -6.86 16.74
C PRO A 160 -5.73 -6.13 17.25
N VAL A 161 -6.58 -5.70 16.31
CA VAL A 161 -7.86 -5.05 16.60
C VAL A 161 -9.00 -5.73 15.87
N GLY A 162 -10.20 -5.69 16.46
CA GLY A 162 -11.39 -6.35 15.93
C GLY A 162 -11.37 -7.88 16.07
N ASN A 163 -12.40 -8.53 15.51
CA ASN A 163 -12.61 -9.97 15.62
C ASN A 163 -12.12 -10.76 14.39
N GLN A 164 -11.34 -10.10 13.50
CA GLN A 164 -10.86 -10.71 12.24
C GLN A 164 -9.44 -11.28 12.38
N LYS A 165 -9.17 -11.95 13.51
CA LYS A 165 -7.89 -12.63 13.72
C LYS A 165 -7.73 -13.75 12.69
N GLU A 166 -6.52 -13.92 12.18
CA GLU A 166 -6.12 -15.01 11.28
C GLU A 166 -6.70 -14.95 9.85
N VAL A 167 -7.48 -13.93 9.49
CA VAL A 167 -7.92 -13.73 8.11
C VAL A 167 -7.00 -12.74 7.41
N PRO A 168 -6.32 -13.12 6.31
CA PRO A 168 -5.46 -12.22 5.56
C PRO A 168 -6.20 -10.99 5.09
N VAL A 169 -5.62 -9.82 5.30
CA VAL A 169 -6.13 -8.51 4.87
C VAL A 169 -5.16 -7.93 3.86
N PHE A 170 -5.61 -7.66 2.64
CA PHE A 170 -4.73 -7.33 1.52
C PHE A 170 -4.69 -5.87 1.13
N CYS A 171 -5.70 -5.10 1.47
CA CYS A 171 -5.76 -3.69 1.12
C CYS A 171 -6.49 -2.88 2.19
N ALA A 172 -6.17 -1.60 2.24
CA ALA A 172 -6.79 -0.63 3.15
C ALA A 172 -6.92 0.73 2.48
N ILE A 173 -8.00 1.46 2.79
CA ILE A 173 -8.22 2.82 2.34
C ILE A 173 -9.01 3.59 3.39
N LYS A 174 -8.84 4.91 3.43
CA LYS A 174 -9.62 5.83 4.26
C LYS A 174 -10.60 6.60 3.40
N ASP A 175 -11.87 6.68 3.83
CA ASP A 175 -12.88 7.48 3.17
C ASP A 175 -12.88 8.95 3.64
N SER A 176 -13.71 9.77 3.02
CA SER A 176 -13.85 11.20 3.35
C SER A 176 -14.46 11.45 4.74
N CYS A 177 -15.15 10.47 5.30
CA CYS A 177 -15.68 10.50 6.68
C CYS A 177 -14.66 10.00 7.70
N SER A 178 -13.44 9.70 7.29
CA SER A 178 -12.37 9.13 8.10
C SER A 178 -12.59 7.68 8.54
N ASN A 179 -13.58 6.97 8.00
CA ASN A 179 -13.70 5.54 8.22
C ASN A 179 -12.60 4.80 7.47
N LEU A 180 -12.17 3.70 8.04
CA LEU A 180 -11.13 2.86 7.46
C LEU A 180 -11.78 1.61 6.85
N TRP A 181 -11.45 1.34 5.61
CA TRP A 181 -11.96 0.20 4.88
C TRP A 181 -10.84 -0.77 4.55
N PHE A 182 -11.10 -2.04 4.81
CA PHE A 182 -10.13 -3.12 4.58
C PHE A 182 -10.77 -4.20 3.70
N GLY A 183 -9.99 -4.76 2.79
CA GLY A 183 -10.38 -5.91 1.99
C GLY A 183 -9.63 -7.16 2.41
N ASN A 184 -10.34 -8.28 2.57
CA ASN A 184 -9.75 -9.51 3.08
C ASN A 184 -9.81 -10.69 2.09
N ALA A 185 -9.13 -11.78 2.48
CA ALA A 185 -9.09 -13.03 1.72
C ALA A 185 -10.45 -13.75 1.61
N SER A 186 -11.40 -13.45 2.48
CA SER A 186 -12.73 -14.07 2.46
C SER A 186 -13.75 -13.33 1.59
N GLY A 187 -13.31 -12.28 0.85
CA GLY A 187 -14.20 -11.47 0.01
C GLY A 187 -15.10 -10.55 0.82
N ASN A 188 -14.66 -10.11 1.99
CA ASN A 188 -15.38 -9.16 2.80
C ASN A 188 -14.69 -7.80 2.78
N LEU A 189 -15.50 -6.74 2.66
CA LEU A 189 -15.12 -5.40 3.05
C LEU A 189 -15.36 -5.24 4.55
N ILE A 190 -14.36 -4.76 5.26
CA ILE A 190 -14.41 -4.51 6.70
C ILE A 190 -14.28 -3.01 6.87
N CYS A 191 -15.31 -2.37 7.45
CA CYS A 191 -15.31 -0.94 7.78
C CYS A 191 -15.07 -0.78 9.27
N TYR A 192 -14.07 -0.01 9.64
CA TYR A 192 -13.99 0.58 10.97
C TYR A 192 -14.71 1.94 10.91
N ASP A 193 -15.88 2.00 11.48
CA ASP A 193 -16.67 3.22 11.60
C ASP A 193 -16.18 4.04 12.79
N TRP A 194 -15.63 5.19 12.48
CA TRP A 194 -15.05 6.06 13.46
C TRP A 194 -16.08 6.70 14.40
N SER A 195 -17.32 6.87 13.94
CA SER A 195 -18.37 7.50 14.73
C SER A 195 -18.90 6.60 15.84
N SER A 196 -18.92 5.29 15.58
CA SER A 196 -19.42 4.28 16.51
C SER A 196 -18.33 3.47 17.19
N ASP A 197 -17.05 3.73 16.88
CA ASP A 197 -15.87 2.96 17.34
C ASP A 197 -16.07 1.44 17.16
N SER A 198 -16.58 1.05 15.99
CA SER A 198 -16.95 -0.33 15.75
C SER A 198 -16.59 -0.82 14.36
N PHE A 199 -16.45 -2.16 14.24
CA PHE A 199 -16.21 -2.84 12.97
C PHE A 199 -17.52 -3.36 12.38
N HIS A 200 -17.72 -3.07 11.09
CA HIS A 200 -18.81 -3.61 10.28
C HIS A 200 -18.25 -4.45 9.14
N ILE A 201 -18.87 -5.60 8.89
CA ILE A 201 -18.42 -6.52 7.85
C ILE A 201 -19.47 -6.56 6.74
N TYR A 202 -19.03 -6.27 5.52
CA TYR A 202 -19.85 -6.28 4.32
C TYR A 202 -19.36 -7.36 3.36
N PRO A 203 -20.02 -8.53 3.29
CA PRO A 203 -19.69 -9.54 2.29
C PRO A 203 -19.90 -8.99 0.89
N LEU A 204 -18.91 -9.14 0.01
CA LEU A 204 -19.08 -8.75 -1.39
C LEU A 204 -20.05 -9.69 -2.07
N ASN A 205 -21.15 -9.14 -2.60
CA ASN A 205 -22.19 -9.89 -3.27
C ASN A 205 -22.35 -9.39 -4.71
N HIS A 206 -22.51 -10.31 -5.64
CA HIS A 206 -22.85 -10.01 -7.03
C HIS A 206 -24.08 -10.83 -7.42
N LEU A 207 -25.14 -10.16 -7.90
CA LEU A 207 -26.42 -10.79 -8.27
C LEU A 207 -26.99 -11.72 -7.18
N GLY A 208 -26.90 -11.28 -5.91
CA GLY A 208 -27.42 -12.04 -4.77
C GLY A 208 -26.56 -13.23 -4.32
N LYS A 209 -25.40 -13.43 -4.94
CA LYS A 209 -24.46 -14.49 -4.54
C LYS A 209 -23.20 -13.89 -3.95
N LYS A 210 -22.70 -14.48 -2.87
CA LYS A 210 -21.43 -14.10 -2.26
C LYS A 210 -20.28 -14.31 -3.27
N VAL A 211 -19.45 -13.30 -3.43
CA VAL A 211 -18.21 -13.39 -4.21
C VAL A 211 -17.15 -14.04 -3.34
N ASN A 212 -16.83 -15.31 -3.62
CA ASN A 212 -15.75 -16.03 -2.94
C ASN A 212 -14.41 -15.73 -3.62
N SER A 213 -13.90 -14.54 -3.39
CA SER A 213 -12.70 -14.05 -4.06
C SER A 213 -11.97 -13.06 -3.15
N TYR A 214 -10.64 -13.05 -3.20
CA TYR A 214 -9.83 -12.12 -2.41
C TYR A 214 -10.07 -10.69 -2.88
N ILE A 215 -10.27 -9.76 -1.96
CA ILE A 215 -10.26 -8.33 -2.26
C ILE A 215 -8.80 -7.87 -2.18
N VAL A 216 -8.22 -7.52 -3.31
CA VAL A 216 -6.77 -7.22 -3.43
C VAL A 216 -6.47 -5.72 -3.48
N ALA A 217 -7.43 -4.90 -3.92
CA ALA A 217 -7.28 -3.45 -3.92
C ALA A 217 -8.63 -2.73 -3.76
N LEU A 218 -8.58 -1.55 -3.20
CA LEU A 218 -9.72 -0.64 -3.02
C LEU A 218 -9.35 0.74 -3.56
N MET A 219 -10.30 1.39 -4.19
CA MET A 219 -10.19 2.78 -4.61
C MET A 219 -11.53 3.49 -4.39
N ILE A 220 -11.48 4.73 -3.96
CA ILE A 220 -12.63 5.64 -3.94
C ILE A 220 -12.37 6.71 -4.98
N ASP A 221 -13.27 6.84 -5.95
CA ASP A 221 -13.13 7.84 -7.00
C ASP A 221 -13.64 9.22 -6.55
N SER A 222 -13.48 10.23 -7.42
CA SER A 222 -13.92 11.61 -7.16
C SER A 222 -15.45 11.77 -7.03
N ARG A 223 -16.23 10.73 -7.35
CA ARG A 223 -17.70 10.68 -7.17
C ARG A 223 -18.09 9.84 -5.95
N TYR A 224 -17.12 9.53 -5.06
CA TYR A 224 -17.31 8.71 -3.85
C TYR A 224 -17.79 7.29 -4.13
N ARG A 225 -17.51 6.73 -5.29
CA ARG A 225 -17.83 5.34 -5.62
C ARG A 225 -16.67 4.44 -5.21
N PHE A 226 -17.03 3.29 -4.62
CA PHE A 226 -16.07 2.27 -4.24
C PHE A 226 -15.77 1.34 -5.42
N TRP A 227 -14.53 1.29 -5.84
CA TRP A 227 -14.03 0.30 -6.77
C TRP A 227 -13.32 -0.79 -6.00
N VAL A 228 -13.81 -2.02 -6.16
CA VAL A 228 -13.32 -3.20 -5.44
C VAL A 228 -12.68 -4.14 -6.44
N CYS A 229 -11.37 -4.22 -6.41
CA CYS A 229 -10.60 -5.16 -7.23
C CYS A 229 -10.45 -6.49 -6.47
N THR A 230 -10.83 -7.56 -7.12
CA THR A 230 -10.73 -8.91 -6.56
C THR A 230 -9.95 -9.83 -7.49
N SER A 231 -9.56 -11.02 -7.02
CA SER A 231 -8.95 -12.04 -7.87
C SER A 231 -9.90 -12.58 -8.97
N ALA A 232 -11.21 -12.29 -8.89
CA ALA A 232 -12.20 -12.71 -9.89
C ALA A 232 -12.70 -11.55 -10.79
N GLY A 233 -12.30 -10.31 -10.54
CA GLY A 233 -12.71 -9.16 -11.35
C GLY A 233 -12.85 -7.87 -10.56
N LEU A 234 -13.34 -6.84 -11.24
CA LEU A 234 -13.56 -5.50 -10.70
C LEU A 234 -15.06 -5.29 -10.45
N TYR A 235 -15.38 -4.78 -9.27
CA TYR A 235 -16.74 -4.47 -8.83
C TYR A 235 -16.87 -2.99 -8.46
N LEU A 236 -18.09 -2.46 -8.61
CA LEU A 236 -18.47 -1.10 -8.29
C LEU A 236 -19.65 -1.12 -7.32
#